data_6257bdab36c39a45d71bfc02f33b43cb
#
_entry.id   6257bdab36c39a45d71bfc02f33b43cb
#
_cell.length_a   1.000
_cell.length_b   1.000
_cell.length_c   1.000
_cell.angle_alpha   90.00
_cell.angle_beta   90.00
_cell.angle_gamma   90.00
#
_symmetry.space_group_name_H-M   'P 1'
#
loop_
_entity.id
_entity.type
_entity.pdbx_description
1 polymer ?
#
loop_
_entity_poly.entity_id
_entity_poly.type
_entity_poly.pdbx_seq_one_letter_code
_entity_poly.pdbx_strand_id
1 'polypeptide(L)'
;MPQDHRSKLTKMAARTLLAMALMLSTANLPAQDARKAITNPAPPYPEVAKKFRLAGNVKVQVVIAPDGHIKSVRPIGGHPVLVDSVKETLKEWKYAPASSETTTVLEFDFHP
;
A
#
# COMPACT_ATOMS: atom_id res chain seq x y z
N MET A 1 0.61 -6.54 -56.90
CA MET A 1 0.38 -7.84 -56.24
C MET A 1 -0.35 -7.63 -54.95
N PRO A 2 -1.53 -8.16 -54.83
CA PRO A 2 -2.31 -7.99 -53.59
C PRO A 2 -1.69 -8.63 -52.37
N GLN A 3 -0.81 -9.57 -52.53
CA GLN A 3 -0.16 -10.24 -51.40
C GLN A 3 0.72 -9.34 -50.58
N ASP A 4 1.37 -8.38 -51.19
CA ASP A 4 2.24 -7.45 -50.48
C ASP A 4 1.48 -6.55 -49.54
N HIS A 5 0.29 -6.16 -49.93
CA HIS A 5 -0.56 -5.34 -49.08
C HIS A 5 -1.01 -6.08 -47.84
N ARG A 6 -1.30 -7.37 -47.96
CA ARG A 6 -1.69 -8.17 -46.81
C ARG A 6 -0.56 -8.29 -45.79
N SER A 7 0.64 -8.53 -46.27
CA SER A 7 1.84 -8.61 -45.44
C SER A 7 2.06 -7.34 -44.62
N LYS A 8 1.93 -6.21 -45.29
CA LYS A 8 2.11 -4.92 -44.63
C LYS A 8 1.07 -4.68 -43.54
N LEU A 9 -0.17 -5.01 -43.83
CA LEU A 9 -1.25 -4.85 -42.84
C LEU A 9 -1.05 -5.75 -41.62
N THR A 10 -0.61 -6.97 -41.84
CA THR A 10 -0.34 -7.90 -40.75
C THR A 10 0.77 -7.39 -39.86
N LYS A 11 1.83 -6.85 -40.42
CA LYS A 11 2.93 -6.30 -39.66
C LYS A 11 2.49 -5.09 -38.80
N MET A 12 1.66 -4.25 -39.37
CA MET A 12 1.14 -3.09 -38.64
C MET A 12 0.28 -3.51 -37.46
N ALA A 13 -0.56 -4.50 -37.65
CA ALA A 13 -1.40 -5.01 -36.56
C ALA A 13 -0.56 -5.57 -35.42
N ALA A 14 0.51 -6.30 -35.74
CA ALA A 14 1.41 -6.85 -34.73
C ALA A 14 2.07 -5.75 -33.91
N ARG A 15 2.50 -4.67 -34.52
CA ARG A 15 3.12 -3.55 -33.83
C ARG A 15 2.14 -2.86 -32.88
N THR A 16 0.91 -2.71 -33.32
CA THR A 16 -0.12 -2.09 -32.48
C THR A 16 -0.36 -2.92 -31.21
N LEU A 17 -0.42 -4.22 -31.35
CA LEU A 17 -0.61 -5.11 -30.21
C LEU A 17 0.54 -5.01 -29.21
N LEU A 18 1.77 -4.95 -29.70
CA LEU A 18 2.93 -4.79 -28.83
C LEU A 18 2.89 -3.49 -28.04
N ALA A 19 2.50 -2.41 -28.69
CA ALA A 19 2.40 -1.12 -28.02
C ALA A 19 1.38 -1.17 -26.89
N MET A 20 0.25 -1.81 -27.10
CA MET A 20 -0.76 -1.96 -26.06
C MET A 20 -0.25 -2.78 -24.89
N ALA A 21 0.48 -3.84 -25.14
CA ALA A 21 1.04 -4.67 -24.09
C ALA A 21 2.01 -3.87 -23.22
N LEU A 22 2.82 -3.03 -23.81
CA LEU A 22 3.75 -2.18 -23.07
C LEU A 22 3.01 -1.18 -22.18
N MET A 23 1.94 -0.60 -22.68
CA MET A 23 1.15 0.33 -21.89
C MET A 23 0.51 -0.35 -20.68
N LEU A 24 0.02 -1.55 -20.84
CA LEU A 24 -0.53 -2.33 -19.74
C LEU A 24 0.53 -2.63 -18.68
N SER A 25 1.75 -2.92 -19.11
CA SER A 25 2.84 -3.18 -18.18
C SER A 25 3.16 -1.97 -17.32
N THR A 26 3.16 -0.78 -17.91
CA THR A 26 3.47 0.45 -17.18
C THR A 26 2.33 0.87 -16.26
N ALA A 27 1.09 0.48 -16.56
CA ALA A 27 -0.05 0.81 -15.71
C ALA A 27 -0.05 0.06 -14.39
N ASN A 28 0.72 -1.00 -14.27
CA ASN A 28 0.75 -1.87 -13.11
C ASN A 28 1.99 -1.65 -12.24
N LEU A 29 2.25 -0.42 -11.86
CA LEU A 29 3.40 -0.16 -11.01
C LEU A 29 2.98 0.51 -9.70
N PRO A 30 2.51 -0.27 -8.71
CA PRO A 30 2.24 0.27 -7.39
C PRO A 30 3.52 0.49 -6.57
N ALA A 31 4.66 0.29 -7.15
CA ALA A 31 5.93 0.31 -6.44
C ALA A 31 6.25 1.65 -5.78
N GLN A 32 5.66 2.73 -6.26
CA GLN A 32 5.84 4.04 -5.64
C GLN A 32 5.29 4.10 -4.23
N ASP A 33 4.41 3.16 -3.86
CA ASP A 33 3.83 3.12 -2.52
C ASP A 33 4.70 2.36 -1.53
N ALA A 34 5.74 1.72 -2.02
CA ALA A 34 6.55 0.85 -1.21
C ALA A 34 7.70 1.58 -0.53
N ARG A 35 7.39 2.58 0.31
CA ARG A 35 8.40 3.14 1.19
C ARG A 35 8.79 2.10 2.21
N LYS A 36 10.09 1.89 2.37
CA LYS A 36 10.59 0.88 3.27
C LYS A 36 10.48 1.33 4.71
N ALA A 37 9.88 0.50 5.57
CA ALA A 37 9.85 0.74 6.99
C ALA A 37 11.20 0.38 7.60
N ILE A 38 11.78 1.31 8.35
CA ILE A 38 13.05 1.09 9.06
C ILE A 38 12.76 0.55 10.44
N THR A 39 11.81 1.16 11.15
CA THR A 39 11.37 0.74 12.47
C THR A 39 9.86 0.58 12.42
N ASN A 40 9.39 -0.63 12.70
CA ASN A 40 7.96 -0.92 12.61
C ASN A 40 7.54 -1.96 13.65
N PRO A 41 7.60 -1.61 14.95
CA PRO A 41 7.18 -2.56 15.99
C PRO A 41 5.71 -2.92 15.81
N ALA A 42 5.37 -4.17 16.12
CA ALA A 42 4.00 -4.63 16.06
C ALA A 42 3.19 -4.02 17.21
N PRO A 43 1.93 -3.61 16.97
CA PRO A 43 1.10 -3.10 18.06
C PRO A 43 0.80 -4.21 19.07
N PRO A 44 0.94 -3.92 20.37
CA PRO A 44 0.62 -4.91 21.39
C PRO A 44 -0.88 -5.17 21.45
N TYR A 45 -1.25 -6.37 21.81
CA TYR A 45 -2.64 -6.74 22.04
C TYR A 45 -3.07 -6.20 23.42
N PRO A 46 -3.95 -5.21 23.52
CA PRO A 46 -4.28 -4.61 24.81
C PRO A 46 -4.91 -5.63 25.77
N GLU A 47 -4.63 -5.46 27.06
CA GLU A 47 -5.16 -6.37 28.08
C GLU A 47 -6.69 -6.40 28.08
N VAL A 48 -7.32 -5.25 27.92
CA VAL A 48 -8.77 -5.16 27.82
C VAL A 48 -9.30 -5.96 26.62
N ALA A 49 -8.58 -5.89 25.50
CA ALA A 49 -8.96 -6.62 24.31
C ALA A 49 -8.82 -8.13 24.49
N LYS A 50 -7.76 -8.57 25.17
CA LYS A 50 -7.57 -9.98 25.49
C LYS A 50 -8.68 -10.49 26.38
N LYS A 51 -9.02 -9.72 27.40
CA LYS A 51 -10.04 -10.08 28.39
C LYS A 51 -11.41 -10.31 27.75
N PHE A 52 -11.78 -9.47 26.80
CA PHE A 52 -13.06 -9.56 26.11
C PHE A 52 -12.95 -10.28 24.76
N ARG A 53 -11.80 -10.85 24.47
CA ARG A 53 -11.55 -11.56 23.22
C ARG A 53 -11.90 -10.75 21.97
N LEU A 54 -11.57 -9.47 22.01
CA LEU A 54 -11.79 -8.60 20.87
C LEU A 54 -10.78 -8.96 19.77
N ALA A 55 -11.29 -9.34 18.62
CA ALA A 55 -10.48 -9.73 17.49
C ALA A 55 -10.92 -8.96 16.26
N GLY A 56 -10.08 -8.94 15.26
CA GLY A 56 -10.41 -8.37 13.97
C GLY A 56 -9.31 -7.54 13.39
N ASN A 57 -9.65 -6.90 12.30
CA ASN A 57 -8.74 -6.11 11.49
C ASN A 57 -8.86 -4.64 11.84
N VAL A 58 -7.70 -3.98 11.98
CA VAL A 58 -7.64 -2.53 12.10
C VAL A 58 -7.04 -1.99 10.82
N LYS A 59 -7.75 -1.06 10.20
CA LYS A 59 -7.29 -0.43 8.96
C LYS A 59 -7.15 1.06 9.20
N VAL A 60 -5.97 1.60 8.91
CA VAL A 60 -5.68 3.02 9.11
C VAL A 60 -5.01 3.60 7.89
N GLN A 61 -5.35 4.82 7.56
CA GLN A 61 -4.66 5.59 6.54
C GLN A 61 -3.62 6.46 7.22
N VAL A 62 -2.39 6.36 6.77
CA VAL A 62 -1.29 7.13 7.36
C VAL A 62 -0.67 8.05 6.32
N VAL A 63 -0.22 9.20 6.79
CA VAL A 63 0.58 10.12 5.99
C VAL A 63 2.00 10.09 6.56
N ILE A 64 2.95 9.73 5.73
CA ILE A 64 4.35 9.62 6.11
C ILE A 64 5.08 10.87 5.63
N ALA A 65 5.71 11.58 6.56
CA ALA A 65 6.48 12.77 6.24
C ALA A 65 7.73 12.44 5.42
N PRO A 66 8.32 13.42 4.73
CA PRO A 66 9.53 13.16 3.95
C PRO A 66 10.68 12.58 4.77
N ASP A 67 10.81 12.95 6.04
CA ASP A 67 11.87 12.42 6.91
C ASP A 67 11.60 11.00 7.40
N GLY A 68 10.41 10.46 7.19
CA GLY A 68 10.08 9.08 7.49
C GLY A 68 9.17 8.86 8.70
N HIS A 69 8.91 9.87 9.52
CA HIS A 69 7.99 9.67 10.62
C HIS A 69 6.54 9.76 10.17
N ILE A 70 5.63 9.19 10.93
CA ILE A 70 4.22 9.22 10.60
C ILE A 70 3.63 10.56 11.06
N LYS A 71 3.15 11.33 10.09
CA LYS A 71 2.63 12.66 10.31
C LYS A 71 1.21 12.66 10.82
N SER A 72 0.39 11.77 10.27
CA SER A 72 -1.01 11.66 10.68
C SER A 72 -1.52 10.23 10.50
N VAL A 73 -2.50 9.87 11.33
CA VAL A 73 -3.14 8.56 11.31
C VAL A 73 -4.64 8.78 11.30
N ARG A 74 -5.31 8.19 10.31
CA ARG A 74 -6.76 8.27 10.18
C ARG A 74 -7.34 6.86 10.21
N PRO A 75 -8.07 6.47 11.27
CA PRO A 75 -8.70 5.17 11.30
C PRO A 75 -9.77 5.04 10.22
N ILE A 76 -9.75 3.93 9.49
CA ILE A 76 -10.76 3.63 8.48
C ILE A 76 -11.74 2.60 9.04
N GLY A 77 -11.23 1.64 9.81
CA GLY A 77 -12.07 0.61 10.41
C GLY A 77 -11.34 -0.13 11.50
N GLY A 78 -12.11 -0.77 12.39
CA GLY A 78 -11.59 -1.56 13.48
C GLY A 78 -12.23 -1.18 14.80
N HIS A 79 -12.07 -2.06 15.80
CA HIS A 79 -12.58 -1.80 17.15
C HIS A 79 -11.78 -0.68 17.80
N PRO A 80 -12.43 0.28 18.48
CA PRO A 80 -11.73 1.43 19.07
C PRO A 80 -10.56 1.08 19.98
N VAL A 81 -10.69 0.05 20.79
CA VAL A 81 -9.60 -0.39 21.70
C VAL A 81 -8.38 -0.84 20.89
N LEU A 82 -8.58 -1.57 19.82
CA LEU A 82 -7.51 -2.03 18.94
C LEU A 82 -6.92 -0.87 18.14
N VAL A 83 -7.76 0.03 17.69
CA VAL A 83 -7.33 1.23 16.96
C VAL A 83 -6.41 2.07 17.84
N ASP A 84 -6.72 2.24 19.11
CA ASP A 84 -5.88 3.02 20.03
C ASP A 84 -4.49 2.41 20.17
N SER A 85 -4.40 1.09 20.27
CA SER A 85 -3.11 0.39 20.31
C SER A 85 -2.29 0.65 19.05
N VAL A 86 -2.94 0.59 17.87
CA VAL A 86 -2.28 0.85 16.61
C VAL A 86 -1.78 2.30 16.56
N LYS A 87 -2.60 3.26 16.94
CA LYS A 87 -2.23 4.67 16.90
C LYS A 87 -1.02 4.96 17.80
N GLU A 88 -1.00 4.40 18.98
CA GLU A 88 0.14 4.58 19.89
C GLU A 88 1.42 3.97 19.33
N THR A 89 1.33 2.79 18.77
CA THR A 89 2.48 2.11 18.19
C THR A 89 3.02 2.83 16.97
N LEU A 90 2.14 3.39 16.15
CA LEU A 90 2.56 4.09 14.93
C LEU A 90 3.37 5.35 15.22
N LYS A 91 3.30 5.89 16.42
CA LYS A 91 4.19 7.01 16.83
C LYS A 91 5.65 6.60 16.83
N GLU A 92 5.94 5.33 17.00
CA GLU A 92 7.30 4.80 17.04
C GLU A 92 7.77 4.29 15.66
N TRP A 93 6.88 4.24 14.69
CA TRP A 93 7.22 3.78 13.34
C TRP A 93 8.07 4.80 12.61
N LYS A 94 8.99 4.31 11.83
CA LYS A 94 9.83 5.15 11.00
C LYS A 94 10.06 4.51 9.65
N TYR A 95 9.90 5.30 8.61
CA TYR A 95 10.13 4.89 7.23
C TYR A 95 11.40 5.52 6.68
N ALA A 96 11.89 4.99 5.60
CA ALA A 96 13.00 5.59 4.89
C ALA A 96 12.61 6.99 4.39
N PRO A 97 13.57 7.96 4.39
CA PRO A 97 13.27 9.29 3.87
C PRO A 97 12.90 9.25 2.39
N ALA A 98 12.10 10.21 2.00
CA ALA A 98 11.70 10.40 0.60
C ALA A 98 11.59 11.89 0.30
N SER A 99 11.47 12.23 -0.97
CA SER A 99 11.41 13.63 -1.40
C SER A 99 10.07 14.29 -1.09
N SER A 100 9.04 13.50 -0.86
CA SER A 100 7.69 14.02 -0.59
C SER A 100 6.94 13.13 0.38
N GLU A 101 5.80 13.62 0.85
CA GLU A 101 4.92 12.84 1.70
C GLU A 101 4.36 11.64 0.95
N THR A 102 4.09 10.58 1.69
CA THR A 102 3.46 9.37 1.16
C THR A 102 2.21 9.08 1.96
N THR A 103 1.11 8.82 1.29
CA THR A 103 -0.13 8.38 1.92
C THR A 103 -0.34 6.92 1.59
N THR A 104 -0.54 6.11 2.62
CA THR A 104 -0.78 4.67 2.42
C THR A 104 -1.74 4.15 3.46
N VAL A 105 -2.25 2.94 3.24
CA VAL A 105 -3.16 2.27 4.17
C VAL A 105 -2.42 1.09 4.79
N LEU A 106 -2.48 1.02 6.12
CA LEU A 106 -1.91 -0.08 6.88
C LEU A 106 -3.02 -0.91 7.49
N GLU A 107 -2.79 -2.20 7.56
CA GLU A 107 -3.78 -3.15 8.06
C GLU A 107 -3.12 -4.02 9.12
N PHE A 108 -3.77 -4.14 10.27
CA PHE A 108 -3.27 -4.93 11.39
C PHE A 108 -4.35 -5.92 11.81
N ASP A 109 -3.94 -7.15 12.05
CA ASP A 109 -4.84 -8.22 12.39
C ASP A 109 -4.59 -8.65 13.84
N PHE A 110 -5.64 -8.66 14.66
CA PHE A 110 -5.55 -8.99 16.06
C PHE A 110 -6.35 -10.26 16.34
N HIS A 111 -5.71 -11.22 17.00
CA HIS A 111 -6.38 -12.44 17.48
C HIS A 111 -5.98 -12.74 18.92
N PRO A 112 -6.90 -13.30 19.68
CA PRO A 112 -6.57 -13.83 21.03
C PRO A 112 -5.53 -14.94 20.96
#